data_14ed35a274380ba83c354b715e44493f
#
_entry.id   14ed35a274380ba83c354b715e44493f
#
_cell.length_a   1.000
_cell.length_b   1.000
_cell.length_c   1.000
_cell.angle_alpha   90.00
_cell.angle_beta   90.00
_cell.angle_gamma   90.00
#
_symmetry.space_group_name_H-M   'P 1'
#
loop_
_entity.id
_entity.type
_entity.pdbx_description
1 polymer ?
#
loop_
_entity_poly.entity_id
_entity_poly.type
_entity_poly.pdbx_seq_one_letter_code
_entity_poly.pdbx_strand_id
1 'polypeptide(L)'
;TNVKFYASGEAVFPDLLEALESAQESILLEFFIISKGKMWDAVHDVLRRKAAQGVDVRMIYDDVGCATGLPAQYWKTLQVEGIQAVPFNPFVPLLNLVMNIRDHRKIVVVYGKTAFTGGFNLADEYINQKERFGYWCDTGVRLQGPAAWSFATIFLELWASQRPDDPGLDAYREEQPFPAEEPTIGLVQPYSDSPVDDENVSKNVYLDLITQAQETLWITTPYLILDNATMTALRLAAKRGVDVRIYTPGIPDKKLVFRMSRSFYPVYQLTCSYFEPLIRSGVKIYTFTPGFLHAKTWLVDGRIAVVGSINLDYRSLYLHFECAALLYGCAALADVGEFMMQLEKQSHLVELKECRTSAPGLMVSALLRLLAPLC
;
A
#
# COMPACT_ATOMS: atom_id res chain seq x y z
N THR A 1 14.86 3.36 -15.71
CA THR A 1 14.67 2.95 -14.29
C THR A 1 14.80 1.45 -14.17
N ASN A 2 15.69 0.98 -13.32
CA ASN A 2 15.77 -0.42 -12.92
C ASN A 2 14.71 -0.72 -11.85
N VAL A 3 14.02 -1.86 -11.98
CA VAL A 3 12.94 -2.28 -11.08
C VAL A 3 13.28 -3.62 -10.47
N LYS A 4 13.23 -3.72 -9.13
CA LYS A 4 13.28 -4.99 -8.40
C LYS A 4 11.97 -5.17 -7.63
N PHE A 5 11.26 -6.26 -7.89
CA PHE A 5 10.07 -6.65 -7.15
C PHE A 5 10.47 -7.50 -5.94
N TYR A 6 9.72 -7.36 -4.85
CA TYR A 6 9.87 -8.16 -3.63
C TYR A 6 8.54 -8.81 -3.28
N ALA A 7 8.55 -10.11 -3.14
CA ALA A 7 7.38 -10.92 -2.81
C ALA A 7 7.09 -11.00 -1.29
N SER A 8 7.92 -10.37 -0.46
CA SER A 8 7.72 -10.33 0.99
C SER A 8 8.46 -9.16 1.65
N GLY A 9 8.05 -8.80 2.88
CA GLY A 9 8.74 -7.81 3.69
C GLY A 9 10.13 -8.24 4.12
N GLU A 10 10.34 -9.54 4.36
CA GLU A 10 11.67 -10.09 4.68
C GLU A 10 12.67 -9.89 3.55
N ALA A 11 12.17 -9.96 2.30
CA ALA A 11 13.03 -9.79 1.13
C ALA A 11 13.38 -8.32 0.86
N VAL A 12 12.46 -7.38 1.16
CA VAL A 12 12.72 -5.95 0.96
C VAL A 12 13.61 -5.35 2.06
N PHE A 13 13.51 -5.84 3.29
CA PHE A 13 14.12 -5.21 4.46
C PHE A 13 15.65 -5.11 4.41
N PRO A 14 16.42 -6.16 4.03
CA PRO A 14 17.88 -6.05 3.88
C PRO A 14 18.29 -5.01 2.84
N ASP A 15 17.67 -5.00 1.67
CA ASP A 15 17.97 -4.05 0.60
C ASP A 15 17.60 -2.61 1.01
N LEU A 16 16.53 -2.45 1.78
CA LEU A 16 16.15 -1.15 2.34
C LEU A 16 17.22 -0.61 3.30
N LEU A 17 17.70 -1.45 4.22
CA LEU A 17 18.77 -1.07 5.14
C LEU A 17 20.07 -0.75 4.39
N GLU A 18 20.45 -1.55 3.41
CA GLU A 18 21.63 -1.29 2.57
C GLU A 18 21.52 0.06 1.85
N ALA A 19 20.35 0.35 1.27
CA ALA A 19 20.13 1.63 0.61
C ALA A 19 20.23 2.82 1.60
N LEU A 20 19.63 2.72 2.78
CA LEU A 20 19.72 3.75 3.82
C LEU A 20 21.18 3.95 4.29
N GLU A 21 21.93 2.85 4.48
CA GLU A 21 23.36 2.91 4.84
C GLU A 21 24.22 3.57 3.74
N SER A 22 23.85 3.43 2.48
CA SER A 22 24.57 4.03 1.37
C SER A 22 24.34 5.54 1.21
N ALA A 23 23.36 6.10 1.92
CA ALA A 23 22.97 7.50 1.79
C ALA A 23 24.12 8.46 2.16
N GLN A 24 24.35 9.48 1.32
CA GLN A 24 25.38 10.50 1.53
C GLN A 24 24.81 11.92 1.60
N GLU A 25 23.65 12.18 0.99
CA GLU A 25 23.09 13.52 0.87
C GLU A 25 21.71 13.62 1.53
N SER A 26 20.75 12.77 1.16
CA SER A 26 19.41 12.84 1.70
C SER A 26 18.72 11.49 1.83
N ILE A 27 17.81 11.41 2.81
CA ILE A 27 16.88 10.29 3.05
C ILE A 27 15.49 10.88 3.32
N LEU A 28 14.50 10.46 2.53
CA LEU A 28 13.10 10.85 2.71
C LEU A 28 12.29 9.61 3.07
N LEU A 29 11.52 9.67 4.15
CA LEU A 29 10.66 8.57 4.61
C LEU A 29 9.24 9.03 4.86
N GLU A 30 8.27 8.27 4.40
CA GLU A 30 6.84 8.50 4.60
C GLU A 30 6.14 7.18 4.90
N PHE A 31 5.50 7.06 6.07
CA PHE A 31 4.87 5.82 6.51
C PHE A 31 3.57 6.03 7.28
N PHE A 32 2.59 5.17 7.00
CA PHE A 32 1.34 5.14 7.73
C PHE A 32 1.49 4.53 9.14
N ILE A 33 2.22 3.39 9.25
CA ILE A 33 2.46 2.73 10.54
C ILE A 33 3.96 2.62 10.80
N ILE A 34 4.35 3.06 12.00
CA ILE A 34 5.66 2.77 12.57
C ILE A 34 5.43 2.21 13.97
N SER A 35 6.05 1.09 14.26
CA SER A 35 5.96 0.47 15.59
C SER A 35 7.34 0.07 16.07
N LYS A 36 7.65 0.39 17.33
CA LYS A 36 8.89 -0.05 17.97
C LYS A 36 9.04 -1.57 17.88
N GLY A 37 10.23 -2.01 17.54
CA GLY A 37 10.59 -3.39 17.31
C GLY A 37 11.83 -3.51 16.44
N LYS A 38 12.22 -4.73 16.09
CA LYS A 38 13.47 -5.00 15.34
C LYS A 38 13.57 -4.22 14.04
N MET A 39 12.47 -4.16 13.27
CA MET A 39 12.47 -3.48 11.97
C MET A 39 12.68 -1.98 12.15
N TRP A 40 11.85 -1.33 13.00
CA TRP A 40 11.99 0.11 13.23
C TRP A 40 13.30 0.46 13.92
N ASP A 41 13.72 -0.28 14.93
CA ASP A 41 14.93 0.02 15.68
C ASP A 41 16.17 -0.03 14.78
N ALA A 42 16.24 -0.98 13.83
CA ALA A 42 17.31 -1.05 12.84
C ALA A 42 17.30 0.15 11.87
N VAL A 43 16.13 0.50 11.33
CA VAL A 43 15.97 1.68 10.46
C VAL A 43 16.34 2.95 11.23
N HIS A 44 15.79 3.14 12.42
CA HIS A 44 16.02 4.32 13.26
C HIS A 44 17.51 4.51 13.62
N ASP A 45 18.21 3.42 13.93
CA ASP A 45 19.65 3.50 14.19
C ASP A 45 20.44 3.99 12.98
N VAL A 46 20.10 3.53 11.77
CA VAL A 46 20.70 4.03 10.52
C VAL A 46 20.41 5.51 10.35
N LEU A 47 19.13 5.93 10.47
CA LEU A 47 18.74 7.32 10.29
C LEU A 47 19.47 8.26 11.24
N ARG A 48 19.56 7.87 12.53
CA ARG A 48 20.27 8.63 13.56
C ARG A 48 21.76 8.80 13.23
N ARG A 49 22.43 7.72 12.77
CA ARG A 49 23.84 7.77 12.38
C ARG A 49 24.04 8.65 11.14
N LYS A 50 23.15 8.56 10.15
CA LYS A 50 23.20 9.37 8.93
C LYS A 50 22.95 10.85 9.22
N ALA A 51 21.97 11.18 10.05
CA ALA A 51 21.75 12.57 10.50
C ALA A 51 22.98 13.13 11.21
N ALA A 52 23.61 12.36 12.11
CA ALA A 52 24.86 12.76 12.77
C ALA A 52 26.05 12.96 11.80
N GLN A 53 26.02 12.36 10.62
CA GLN A 53 26.99 12.54 9.54
C GLN A 53 26.66 13.73 8.61
N GLY A 54 25.56 14.45 8.87
CA GLY A 54 25.14 15.60 8.07
C GLY A 54 24.25 15.26 6.87
N VAL A 55 23.77 14.02 6.76
CA VAL A 55 22.76 13.64 5.75
C VAL A 55 21.44 14.32 6.10
N ASP A 56 20.76 14.93 5.13
CA ASP A 56 19.41 15.50 5.32
C ASP A 56 18.37 14.36 5.43
N VAL A 57 17.92 14.10 6.67
CA VAL A 57 16.94 13.05 6.96
C VAL A 57 15.60 13.68 7.28
N ARG A 58 14.62 13.48 6.38
CA ARG A 58 13.24 13.98 6.53
C ARG A 58 12.25 12.83 6.64
N MET A 59 11.28 12.98 7.53
CA MET A 59 10.32 11.94 7.82
C MET A 59 8.92 12.49 8.04
N ILE A 60 7.94 11.93 7.32
CA ILE A 60 6.51 12.11 7.58
C ILE A 60 5.95 10.78 8.11
N TYR A 61 5.14 10.82 9.15
CA TYR A 61 4.39 9.66 9.60
C TYR A 61 2.97 10.03 9.99
N ASP A 62 2.02 9.14 9.71
CA ASP A 62 0.62 9.35 10.11
C ASP A 62 0.47 9.23 11.62
N ASP A 63 -0.04 10.27 12.29
CA ASP A 63 -0.10 10.30 13.76
C ASP A 63 -1.06 9.24 14.33
N VAL A 64 -2.20 9.02 13.68
CA VAL A 64 -3.19 8.00 14.11
C VAL A 64 -2.70 6.60 13.80
N GLY A 65 -2.10 6.38 12.63
CA GLY A 65 -1.51 5.09 12.24
C GLY A 65 -0.39 4.66 13.19
N CYS A 66 0.38 5.61 13.71
CA CYS A 66 1.50 5.37 14.62
C CYS A 66 1.12 5.42 16.11
N ALA A 67 -0.10 5.83 16.47
CA ALA A 67 -0.51 6.10 17.87
C ALA A 67 -0.36 4.90 18.82
N THR A 68 -0.44 3.67 18.33
CA THR A 68 -0.25 2.45 19.14
C THR A 68 1.19 1.93 19.10
N GLY A 69 2.00 2.37 18.16
CA GLY A 69 3.36 1.88 17.92
C GLY A 69 4.45 2.79 18.42
N LEU A 70 4.19 4.09 18.51
CA LEU A 70 5.13 5.12 18.93
C LEU A 70 4.62 5.90 20.14
N PRO A 71 5.52 6.47 20.96
CA PRO A 71 5.15 7.42 22.02
C PRO A 71 4.49 8.68 21.47
N ALA A 72 3.63 9.31 22.26
CA ALA A 72 3.07 10.61 21.90
C ALA A 72 4.17 11.64 21.63
N GLN A 73 3.99 12.46 20.60
CA GLN A 73 4.96 13.49 20.19
C GLN A 73 6.35 12.93 19.86
N TYR A 74 6.44 11.71 19.32
CA TYR A 74 7.70 11.05 19.00
C TYR A 74 8.59 11.85 18.06
N TRP A 75 8.00 12.70 17.21
CA TRP A 75 8.73 13.62 16.32
C TRP A 75 9.72 14.52 17.08
N LYS A 76 9.44 14.89 18.35
CA LYS A 76 10.38 15.67 19.18
C LYS A 76 11.65 14.89 19.53
N THR A 77 11.52 13.59 19.79
CA THR A 77 12.67 12.72 20.01
C THR A 77 13.53 12.63 18.76
N LEU A 78 12.91 12.43 17.60
CA LEU A 78 13.60 12.37 16.32
C LEU A 78 14.32 13.69 15.98
N GLN A 79 13.70 14.83 16.27
CA GLN A 79 14.34 16.15 16.06
C GLN A 79 15.58 16.37 16.92
N VAL A 80 15.56 15.91 18.19
CA VAL A 80 16.76 15.97 19.06
C VAL A 80 17.90 15.12 18.50
N GLU A 81 17.59 14.07 17.75
CA GLU A 81 18.56 13.19 17.09
C GLU A 81 19.00 13.68 15.70
N GLY A 82 18.54 14.88 15.29
CA GLY A 82 18.87 15.49 14.00
C GLY A 82 17.99 15.03 12.84
N ILE A 83 16.95 14.22 13.08
CA ILE A 83 16.00 13.78 12.08
C ILE A 83 14.84 14.77 12.02
N GLN A 84 14.63 15.40 10.86
CA GLN A 84 13.50 16.30 10.66
C GLN A 84 12.22 15.48 10.52
N ALA A 85 11.38 15.47 11.54
CA ALA A 85 10.17 14.65 11.55
C ALA A 85 8.89 15.49 11.72
N VAL A 86 7.84 15.10 10.99
CA VAL A 86 6.52 15.74 11.03
C VAL A 86 5.42 14.67 11.18
N PRO A 87 4.54 14.76 12.20
CA PRO A 87 3.35 13.94 12.27
C PRO A 87 2.27 14.49 11.32
N PHE A 88 1.78 13.65 10.41
CA PHE A 88 0.68 14.01 9.52
C PHE A 88 -0.66 13.92 10.25
N ASN A 89 -1.49 14.95 10.10
CA ASN A 89 -2.86 15.08 10.61
C ASN A 89 -3.02 14.59 12.07
N PRO A 90 -2.41 15.28 13.04
CA PRO A 90 -2.40 14.89 14.45
C PRO A 90 -3.81 14.67 15.01
N PHE A 91 -3.93 13.70 15.90
CA PHE A 91 -5.19 13.38 16.54
C PHE A 91 -5.69 14.54 17.42
N VAL A 92 -6.83 15.11 17.03
CA VAL A 92 -7.56 16.11 17.84
C VAL A 92 -8.88 15.48 18.31
N PRO A 93 -9.17 15.40 19.61
CA PRO A 93 -10.36 14.73 20.14
C PRO A 93 -11.63 15.57 19.96
N LEU A 94 -12.04 15.79 18.73
CA LEU A 94 -13.32 16.38 18.32
C LEU A 94 -13.81 15.65 17.08
N LEU A 95 -15.13 15.47 16.92
CA LEU A 95 -15.73 14.91 15.71
C LEU A 95 -15.42 15.81 14.50
N ASN A 96 -14.32 15.53 13.82
CA ASN A 96 -13.90 16.23 12.63
C ASN A 96 -13.79 15.24 11.47
N LEU A 97 -14.50 15.51 10.37
CA LEU A 97 -14.44 14.70 9.14
C LEU A 97 -13.01 14.64 8.56
N VAL A 98 -12.21 15.68 8.75
CA VAL A 98 -10.80 15.75 8.36
C VAL A 98 -9.96 14.64 9.02
N MET A 99 -10.38 14.12 10.16
CA MET A 99 -9.68 12.98 10.81
C MET A 99 -9.71 11.68 10.01
N ASN A 100 -10.60 11.54 9.04
CA ASN A 100 -10.63 10.39 8.15
C ASN A 100 -9.60 10.48 7.03
N ILE A 101 -9.08 11.68 6.75
CA ILE A 101 -7.99 11.88 5.80
C ILE A 101 -6.70 11.38 6.44
N ARG A 102 -6.12 10.30 5.89
CA ARG A 102 -4.89 9.69 6.39
C ARG A 102 -3.82 9.63 5.31
N ASP A 103 -2.58 9.70 5.74
CA ASP A 103 -1.46 9.41 4.86
C ASP A 103 -1.13 7.91 4.91
N HIS A 104 -1.62 7.18 3.90
CA HIS A 104 -1.44 5.72 3.82
C HIS A 104 -0.29 5.32 2.90
N ARG A 105 0.52 6.27 2.44
CA ARG A 105 1.70 6.01 1.60
C ARG A 105 2.81 5.33 2.39
N LYS A 106 3.68 4.62 1.68
CA LYS A 106 4.90 4.00 2.18
C LYS A 106 5.98 4.29 1.18
N ILE A 107 6.79 5.28 1.49
CA ILE A 107 7.83 5.79 0.58
C ILE A 107 9.15 5.86 1.35
N VAL A 108 10.20 5.33 0.74
CA VAL A 108 11.57 5.64 1.13
C VAL A 108 12.31 6.09 -0.11
N VAL A 109 12.95 7.25 -0.06
CA VAL A 109 13.81 7.73 -1.14
C VAL A 109 15.19 8.04 -0.60
N VAL A 110 16.19 7.52 -1.27
CA VAL A 110 17.58 7.79 -0.99
C VAL A 110 18.15 8.59 -2.14
N TYR A 111 18.54 9.83 -1.86
CA TYR A 111 19.16 10.77 -2.80
C TYR A 111 18.41 10.92 -4.14
N GLY A 112 17.09 10.81 -4.15
CA GLY A 112 16.29 10.89 -5.37
C GLY A 112 16.60 9.84 -6.45
N LYS A 113 17.54 8.93 -6.20
CA LYS A 113 18.01 7.91 -7.17
C LYS A 113 17.49 6.52 -6.90
N THR A 114 17.20 6.21 -5.65
CA THR A 114 16.62 4.92 -5.24
C THR A 114 15.36 5.17 -4.44
N ALA A 115 14.26 4.55 -4.83
CA ALA A 115 13.00 4.61 -4.09
C ALA A 115 12.47 3.22 -3.78
N PHE A 116 11.80 3.09 -2.64
CA PHE A 116 11.03 1.91 -2.25
C PHE A 116 9.60 2.30 -1.99
N THR A 117 8.67 1.47 -2.46
CA THR A 117 7.24 1.56 -2.12
C THR A 117 6.62 0.17 -2.09
N GLY A 118 5.40 0.07 -1.56
CA GLY A 118 4.66 -1.19 -1.47
C GLY A 118 3.57 -1.15 -0.41
N GLY A 119 3.13 -2.34 0.03
CA GLY A 119 2.14 -2.47 1.08
C GLY A 119 2.72 -2.44 2.51
N PHE A 120 4.03 -2.68 2.67
CA PHE A 120 4.70 -2.84 3.95
C PHE A 120 4.85 -1.53 4.74
N ASN A 121 4.65 -1.61 6.06
CA ASN A 121 4.96 -0.54 7.01
C ASN A 121 6.23 -0.90 7.81
N LEU A 122 6.67 0.00 8.70
CA LEU A 122 7.85 -0.22 9.56
C LEU A 122 7.43 -0.85 10.90
N ALA A 123 7.07 -2.12 10.88
CA ALA A 123 6.72 -2.90 12.07
C ALA A 123 7.06 -4.38 11.87
N ASP A 124 7.31 -5.09 12.96
CA ASP A 124 7.85 -6.45 12.97
C ASP A 124 6.94 -7.50 12.33
N GLU A 125 5.63 -7.28 12.29
CA GLU A 125 4.71 -8.15 11.57
C GLU A 125 4.95 -8.15 10.07
N TYR A 126 5.38 -7.05 9.46
CA TYR A 126 5.65 -6.96 8.02
C TYR A 126 6.90 -7.73 7.57
N ILE A 127 7.79 -8.02 8.48
CA ILE A 127 8.98 -8.87 8.26
C ILE A 127 8.88 -10.21 8.98
N ASN A 128 7.68 -10.62 9.38
CA ASN A 128 7.36 -11.88 10.05
C ASN A 128 8.24 -12.18 11.31
N GLN A 129 8.75 -11.14 11.97
CA GLN A 129 9.46 -11.25 13.26
C GLN A 129 8.49 -11.23 14.46
N LYS A 130 7.22 -10.89 14.19
CA LYS A 130 6.13 -10.93 15.15
C LYS A 130 4.91 -11.54 14.48
N GLU A 131 4.48 -12.70 14.97
CA GLU A 131 3.25 -13.30 14.49
C GLU A 131 2.03 -12.53 15.01
N ARG A 132 1.17 -12.08 14.09
CA ARG A 132 -0.07 -11.37 14.41
C ARG A 132 -1.31 -12.11 13.91
N PHE A 133 -1.27 -12.59 12.67
CA PHE A 133 -2.35 -13.29 11.98
C PHE A 133 -1.79 -14.41 11.08
N GLY A 134 -0.88 -15.25 11.60
CA GLY A 134 -0.10 -16.18 10.80
C GLY A 134 0.95 -15.46 9.96
N TYR A 135 1.32 -16.04 8.82
CA TYR A 135 2.28 -15.43 7.90
C TYR A 135 1.73 -14.14 7.30
N TRP A 136 2.49 -13.05 7.42
CA TRP A 136 2.14 -11.75 6.83
C TRP A 136 2.71 -11.66 5.41
N CYS A 137 1.83 -11.71 4.42
CA CYS A 137 2.21 -11.67 3.00
C CYS A 137 2.02 -10.23 2.46
N ASP A 138 3.12 -9.60 2.09
CA ASP A 138 3.12 -8.25 1.50
C ASP A 138 4.09 -8.17 0.35
N THR A 139 4.02 -7.09 -0.44
CA THR A 139 4.87 -6.87 -1.61
C THR A 139 5.43 -5.47 -1.63
N GLY A 140 6.54 -5.30 -2.35
CA GLY A 140 7.13 -3.99 -2.60
C GLY A 140 7.96 -3.96 -3.86
N VAL A 141 8.38 -2.77 -4.24
CA VAL A 141 9.32 -2.53 -5.35
C VAL A 141 10.42 -1.58 -4.93
N ARG A 142 11.62 -1.81 -5.48
CA ARG A 142 12.71 -0.84 -5.51
C ARG A 142 12.84 -0.30 -6.92
N LEU A 143 12.91 1.00 -7.04
CA LEU A 143 13.12 1.73 -8.28
C LEU A 143 14.49 2.43 -8.21
N GLN A 144 15.33 2.22 -9.18
CA GLN A 144 16.63 2.92 -9.30
C GLN A 144 16.67 3.67 -10.62
N GLY A 145 16.88 4.98 -10.57
CA GLY A 145 16.88 5.86 -11.73
C GLY A 145 15.76 6.91 -11.70
N PRO A 146 15.39 7.51 -12.86
CA PRO A 146 14.50 8.68 -12.91
C PRO A 146 13.16 8.53 -12.21
N ALA A 147 12.56 7.34 -12.18
CA ALA A 147 11.28 7.13 -11.49
C ALA A 147 11.38 7.28 -9.95
N ALA A 148 12.57 7.13 -9.37
CA ALA A 148 12.78 7.39 -7.94
C ALA A 148 12.56 8.87 -7.59
N TRP A 149 12.91 9.76 -8.50
CA TRP A 149 12.68 11.21 -8.34
C TRP A 149 11.20 11.55 -8.25
N SER A 150 10.33 10.85 -8.98
CA SER A 150 8.87 11.08 -8.85
C SER A 150 8.38 10.78 -7.44
N PHE A 151 8.90 9.75 -6.76
CA PHE A 151 8.58 9.51 -5.36
C PHE A 151 9.17 10.58 -4.42
N ALA A 152 10.35 11.12 -4.73
CA ALA A 152 10.87 12.27 -3.99
C ALA A 152 9.94 13.48 -4.13
N THR A 153 9.45 13.77 -5.33
CA THR A 153 8.50 14.86 -5.57
C THR A 153 7.20 14.65 -4.80
N ILE A 154 6.63 13.45 -4.83
CA ILE A 154 5.40 13.08 -4.07
C ILE A 154 5.60 13.36 -2.57
N PHE A 155 6.73 12.94 -2.00
CA PHE A 155 7.06 13.22 -0.60
C PHE A 155 7.22 14.74 -0.34
N LEU A 156 7.99 15.44 -1.17
CA LEU A 156 8.32 16.86 -0.97
C LEU A 156 7.11 17.77 -1.12
N GLU A 157 6.13 17.42 -1.95
CA GLU A 157 4.84 18.14 -2.03
C GLU A 157 4.08 18.08 -0.70
N LEU A 158 3.98 16.91 -0.09
CA LEU A 158 3.34 16.79 1.22
C LEU A 158 4.19 17.46 2.31
N TRP A 159 5.51 17.29 2.26
CA TRP A 159 6.44 17.97 3.17
C TRP A 159 6.25 19.49 3.16
N ALA A 160 6.23 20.12 2.00
CA ALA A 160 6.04 21.56 1.84
C ALA A 160 4.69 22.03 2.42
N SER A 161 3.64 21.24 2.29
CA SER A 161 2.34 21.56 2.90
C SER A 161 2.36 21.54 4.43
N GLN A 162 3.23 20.70 5.04
CA GLN A 162 3.39 20.58 6.49
C GLN A 162 4.46 21.55 7.05
N ARG A 163 5.40 21.99 6.23
CA ARG A 163 6.56 22.84 6.57
C ARG A 163 6.72 23.97 5.55
N PRO A 164 5.81 24.96 5.55
CA PRO A 164 5.84 26.07 4.56
C PRO A 164 7.11 26.92 4.60
N ASP A 165 7.81 26.93 5.72
CA ASP A 165 9.07 27.69 5.89
C ASP A 165 10.32 26.93 5.40
N ASP A 166 10.17 25.68 4.99
CA ASP A 166 11.26 24.86 4.48
C ASP A 166 11.38 25.04 2.95
N PRO A 167 12.58 25.26 2.39
CA PRO A 167 12.76 25.46 0.94
C PRO A 167 12.33 24.26 0.07
N GLY A 168 12.06 23.09 0.68
CA GLY A 168 11.38 21.95 0.04
C GLY A 168 11.98 21.56 -1.30
N LEU A 169 11.12 21.57 -2.33
CA LEU A 169 11.44 21.12 -3.69
C LEU A 169 12.60 21.86 -4.34
N ASP A 170 12.74 23.17 -4.09
CA ASP A 170 13.74 23.98 -4.80
C ASP A 170 15.17 23.61 -4.42
N ALA A 171 15.41 23.21 -3.17
CA ALA A 171 16.73 22.73 -2.71
C ALA A 171 17.14 21.39 -3.36
N TYR A 172 16.17 20.60 -3.83
CA TYR A 172 16.42 19.29 -4.46
C TYR A 172 16.43 19.35 -5.99
N ARG A 173 15.97 20.46 -6.61
CA ARG A 173 15.78 20.60 -8.06
C ARG A 173 17.07 20.78 -8.86
N GLU A 174 18.13 21.33 -8.28
CA GLU A 174 19.28 21.80 -9.03
C GLU A 174 20.32 20.72 -9.39
N GLU A 175 20.24 19.50 -8.82
CA GLU A 175 21.37 18.59 -8.85
C GLU A 175 21.14 17.20 -9.44
N GLN A 176 20.12 16.97 -10.29
CA GLN A 176 19.86 15.62 -10.81
C GLN A 176 20.13 15.45 -12.32
N PRO A 177 21.38 15.44 -12.79
CA PRO A 177 21.67 14.69 -13.99
C PRO A 177 21.65 13.20 -13.63
N PHE A 178 20.57 12.48 -13.98
CA PHE A 178 20.68 11.03 -14.05
C PHE A 178 21.73 10.72 -15.12
N PRO A 179 22.80 9.96 -14.81
CA PRO A 179 23.69 9.48 -15.84
C PRO A 179 22.83 8.76 -16.89
N ALA A 180 23.17 8.92 -18.16
CA ALA A 180 22.53 8.19 -19.24
C ALA A 180 22.71 6.69 -18.93
N GLU A 181 21.70 6.08 -18.33
CA GLU A 181 21.68 4.64 -18.07
C GLU A 181 21.46 3.90 -19.38
N GLU A 182 22.02 2.70 -19.48
CA GLU A 182 21.65 1.75 -20.54
C GLU A 182 20.11 1.69 -20.63
N PRO A 183 19.52 1.73 -21.85
CA PRO A 183 18.10 1.75 -22.02
C PRO A 183 17.49 0.49 -21.38
N THR A 184 16.80 0.66 -20.26
CA THR A 184 16.03 -0.41 -19.61
C THR A 184 14.78 -0.69 -20.45
N ILE A 185 14.46 -1.98 -20.61
CA ILE A 185 13.22 -2.39 -21.28
C ILE A 185 12.05 -2.05 -20.36
N GLY A 186 11.00 -1.42 -20.95
CA GLY A 186 9.77 -1.09 -20.27
C GLY A 186 9.71 0.33 -19.70
N LEU A 187 8.56 0.67 -19.15
CA LEU A 187 8.26 1.97 -18.57
C LEU A 187 7.84 1.81 -17.09
N VAL A 188 8.19 2.81 -16.30
CA VAL A 188 7.79 2.90 -14.89
C VAL A 188 7.14 4.26 -14.66
N GLN A 189 5.91 4.25 -14.17
CA GLN A 189 5.16 5.45 -13.87
C GLN A 189 4.74 5.44 -12.39
N PRO A 190 5.50 6.10 -11.50
CA PRO A 190 5.03 6.41 -10.17
C PRO A 190 3.82 7.34 -10.24
N TYR A 191 2.85 7.14 -9.35
CA TYR A 191 1.74 8.05 -9.18
C TYR A 191 1.28 8.10 -7.73
N SER A 192 0.61 9.17 -7.38
CA SER A 192 -0.03 9.34 -6.08
C SER A 192 -1.50 9.72 -6.26
N ASP A 193 -2.27 9.48 -5.22
CA ASP A 193 -3.67 9.90 -5.10
C ASP A 193 -3.81 10.79 -3.87
N SER A 194 -4.69 11.78 -3.97
CA SER A 194 -4.94 12.76 -2.94
C SER A 194 -6.44 12.88 -2.67
N PRO A 195 -6.87 12.81 -1.40
CA PRO A 195 -8.30 12.98 -1.07
C PRO A 195 -8.74 14.46 -1.00
N VAL A 196 -7.86 15.39 -1.33
CA VAL A 196 -8.10 16.84 -1.21
C VAL A 196 -8.10 17.57 -2.55
N ASP A 197 -8.04 16.84 -3.66
CA ASP A 197 -8.25 17.35 -5.01
C ASP A 197 -9.51 16.74 -5.65
N ASP A 198 -9.81 17.11 -6.89
CA ASP A 198 -11.02 16.69 -7.61
C ASP A 198 -10.80 15.41 -8.47
N GLU A 199 -9.61 14.79 -8.43
CA GLU A 199 -9.24 13.67 -9.29
C GLU A 199 -8.96 12.39 -8.47
N ASN A 200 -9.77 11.35 -8.67
CA ASN A 200 -9.51 10.04 -8.06
C ASN A 200 -8.56 9.21 -8.95
N VAL A 201 -7.27 9.53 -8.92
CA VAL A 201 -6.24 8.95 -9.79
C VAL A 201 -6.19 7.43 -9.64
N SER A 202 -6.13 6.91 -8.42
CA SER A 202 -6.04 5.46 -8.16
C SER A 202 -7.23 4.69 -8.72
N LYS A 203 -8.43 5.22 -8.51
CA LYS A 203 -9.65 4.62 -9.06
C LYS A 203 -9.65 4.63 -10.58
N ASN A 204 -9.26 5.74 -11.19
CA ASN A 204 -9.24 5.89 -12.64
C ASN A 204 -8.23 4.93 -13.26
N VAL A 205 -7.01 4.80 -12.69
CA VAL A 205 -6.01 3.80 -13.10
C VAL A 205 -6.58 2.39 -13.01
N TYR A 206 -7.24 2.03 -11.91
CA TYR A 206 -7.81 0.70 -11.72
C TYR A 206 -8.95 0.41 -12.73
N LEU A 207 -9.83 1.36 -12.97
CA LEU A 207 -10.90 1.20 -13.97
C LEU A 207 -10.34 1.05 -15.39
N ASP A 208 -9.30 1.80 -15.70
CA ASP A 208 -8.62 1.71 -17.00
C ASP A 208 -7.98 0.33 -17.17
N LEU A 209 -7.23 -0.15 -16.20
CA LEU A 209 -6.62 -1.48 -16.21
C LEU A 209 -7.65 -2.62 -16.35
N ILE A 210 -8.78 -2.55 -15.65
CA ILE A 210 -9.87 -3.53 -15.76
C ILE A 210 -10.47 -3.50 -17.17
N THR A 211 -10.58 -2.31 -17.75
CA THR A 211 -11.18 -2.12 -19.07
C THR A 211 -10.25 -2.59 -20.19
N GLN A 212 -8.94 -2.36 -20.05
CA GLN A 212 -7.92 -2.76 -21.02
C GLN A 212 -7.58 -4.26 -20.98
N ALA A 213 -7.82 -4.96 -19.85
CA ALA A 213 -7.52 -6.38 -19.72
C ALA A 213 -8.20 -7.22 -20.81
N GLN A 214 -7.41 -8.06 -21.51
CA GLN A 214 -7.86 -8.91 -22.61
C GLN A 214 -7.84 -10.40 -22.26
N GLU A 215 -6.84 -10.87 -21.53
CA GLU A 215 -6.64 -12.28 -21.20
C GLU A 215 -6.74 -12.53 -19.69
N THR A 216 -5.95 -11.81 -18.90
CA THR A 216 -5.83 -12.04 -17.45
C THR A 216 -5.86 -10.74 -16.65
N LEU A 217 -6.52 -10.79 -15.50
CA LEU A 217 -6.53 -9.71 -14.52
C LEU A 217 -6.42 -10.32 -13.12
N TRP A 218 -5.24 -10.24 -12.52
CA TRP A 218 -4.96 -10.82 -11.20
C TRP A 218 -4.70 -9.70 -10.18
N ILE A 219 -5.42 -9.74 -9.07
CA ILE A 219 -5.47 -8.65 -8.09
C ILE A 219 -5.26 -9.21 -6.69
N THR A 220 -4.36 -8.61 -5.91
CA THR A 220 -4.29 -8.83 -4.46
C THR A 220 -4.80 -7.61 -3.72
N THR A 221 -5.60 -7.81 -2.67
CA THR A 221 -6.06 -6.73 -1.79
C THR A 221 -6.44 -7.29 -0.42
N PRO A 222 -6.07 -6.62 0.69
CA PRO A 222 -6.51 -7.04 2.02
C PRO A 222 -8.00 -6.79 2.26
N TYR A 223 -8.58 -5.81 1.56
CA TYR A 223 -9.98 -5.43 1.70
C TYR A 223 -10.61 -5.32 0.32
N LEU A 224 -11.76 -5.99 0.14
CA LEU A 224 -12.54 -5.97 -1.09
C LEU A 224 -13.88 -5.30 -0.82
N ILE A 225 -13.89 -3.96 -0.86
CA ILE A 225 -15.07 -3.13 -0.55
C ILE A 225 -15.29 -2.20 -1.74
N LEU A 226 -15.99 -2.73 -2.74
CA LEU A 226 -16.09 -2.12 -4.07
C LEU A 226 -17.21 -1.08 -4.16
N ASP A 227 -16.93 0.00 -4.88
CA ASP A 227 -17.98 0.87 -5.40
C ASP A 227 -18.69 0.23 -6.63
N ASN A 228 -19.79 0.83 -7.04
CA ASN A 228 -20.60 0.30 -8.14
C ASN A 228 -19.86 0.28 -9.49
N ALA A 229 -18.99 1.27 -9.74
CA ALA A 229 -18.24 1.35 -10.99
C ALA A 229 -17.22 0.21 -11.08
N THR A 230 -16.40 0.04 -10.05
CA THR A 230 -15.39 -1.03 -9.97
C THR A 230 -16.03 -2.42 -9.98
N MET A 231 -17.13 -2.62 -9.22
CA MET A 231 -17.90 -3.86 -9.24
C MET A 231 -18.40 -4.18 -10.65
N THR A 232 -18.95 -3.20 -11.34
CA THR A 232 -19.48 -3.39 -12.69
C THR A 232 -18.37 -3.69 -13.70
N ALA A 233 -17.25 -2.96 -13.63
CA ALA A 233 -16.10 -3.16 -14.49
C ALA A 233 -15.51 -4.58 -14.36
N LEU A 234 -15.28 -5.07 -13.13
CA LEU A 234 -14.78 -6.43 -12.87
C LEU A 234 -15.71 -7.51 -13.41
N ARG A 235 -17.03 -7.34 -13.21
CA ARG A 235 -18.03 -8.27 -13.73
C ARG A 235 -18.07 -8.28 -15.25
N LEU A 236 -17.95 -7.13 -15.88
CA LEU A 236 -17.90 -7.02 -17.34
C LEU A 236 -16.61 -7.63 -17.90
N ALA A 237 -15.45 -7.42 -17.27
CA ALA A 237 -14.20 -8.05 -17.65
C ALA A 237 -14.32 -9.58 -17.65
N ALA A 238 -14.82 -10.17 -16.57
CA ALA A 238 -15.06 -11.63 -16.50
C ALA A 238 -16.04 -12.12 -17.57
N LYS A 239 -17.13 -11.37 -17.82
CA LYS A 239 -18.10 -11.71 -18.89
C LYS A 239 -17.56 -11.57 -20.31
N ARG A 240 -16.54 -10.74 -20.52
CA ARG A 240 -15.81 -10.67 -21.79
C ARG A 240 -14.87 -11.88 -22.00
N GLY A 241 -14.68 -12.73 -21.00
CA GLY A 241 -13.79 -13.88 -21.06
C GLY A 241 -12.42 -13.65 -20.44
N VAL A 242 -12.15 -12.51 -19.81
CA VAL A 242 -10.93 -12.26 -19.05
C VAL A 242 -10.88 -13.16 -17.83
N ASP A 243 -9.75 -13.83 -17.57
CA ASP A 243 -9.53 -14.61 -16.37
C ASP A 243 -9.24 -13.67 -15.17
N VAL A 244 -10.32 -13.23 -14.55
CA VAL A 244 -10.24 -12.32 -13.40
C VAL A 244 -10.08 -13.11 -12.11
N ARG A 245 -8.96 -12.91 -11.42
CA ARG A 245 -8.65 -13.55 -10.13
C ARG A 245 -8.41 -12.49 -9.06
N ILE A 246 -9.08 -12.60 -7.93
CA ILE A 246 -8.91 -11.72 -6.79
C ILE A 246 -8.48 -12.54 -5.59
N TYR A 247 -7.36 -12.15 -4.97
CA TYR A 247 -6.80 -12.79 -3.79
C TYR A 247 -7.02 -11.89 -2.58
N THR A 248 -7.61 -12.43 -1.51
CA THR A 248 -7.90 -11.73 -0.26
C THR A 248 -7.42 -12.56 0.93
N PRO A 249 -7.28 -11.98 2.15
CA PRO A 249 -7.03 -12.79 3.34
C PRO A 249 -8.14 -13.79 3.60
N GLY A 250 -7.77 -15.02 4.04
CA GLY A 250 -8.73 -16.02 4.53
C GLY A 250 -9.13 -15.81 5.99
N ILE A 251 -8.46 -14.90 6.71
CA ILE A 251 -8.66 -14.61 8.13
C ILE A 251 -8.94 -13.13 8.37
N PRO A 252 -9.81 -12.80 9.34
CA PRO A 252 -10.13 -11.41 9.67
C PRO A 252 -9.05 -10.77 10.55
N ASP A 253 -8.70 -9.49 10.28
CA ASP A 253 -7.72 -8.70 11.03
C ASP A 253 -8.35 -7.73 12.05
N LYS A 254 -9.52 -7.18 11.76
CA LYS A 254 -10.17 -6.13 12.57
C LYS A 254 -11.36 -6.68 13.34
N LYS A 255 -11.19 -6.85 14.66
CA LYS A 255 -12.29 -7.12 15.59
C LYS A 255 -12.96 -5.81 15.98
N LEU A 256 -14.27 -5.71 15.74
CA LEU A 256 -15.05 -4.70 16.42
C LEU A 256 -15.40 -5.25 17.82
N VAL A 257 -14.85 -4.64 18.89
CA VAL A 257 -15.15 -5.03 20.26
C VAL A 257 -16.52 -4.49 20.65
N PHE A 258 -17.57 -5.12 20.15
CA PHE A 258 -18.90 -4.96 20.73
C PHE A 258 -19.08 -6.01 21.84
N ARG A 259 -19.50 -5.55 23.00
CA ARG A 259 -19.67 -6.30 24.26
C ARG A 259 -20.64 -7.50 24.16
N MET A 260 -21.28 -7.74 23.00
CA MET A 260 -22.32 -8.76 22.79
C MET A 260 -21.99 -9.88 21.80
N SER A 261 -20.88 -9.82 21.07
CA SER A 261 -20.51 -10.92 20.15
C SER A 261 -19.00 -11.14 20.12
N ARG A 262 -18.57 -12.34 20.50
CA ARG A 262 -17.17 -12.76 20.50
C ARG A 262 -16.54 -12.91 19.11
N SER A 263 -17.30 -12.69 18.02
CA SER A 263 -16.88 -13.05 16.66
C SER A 263 -17.42 -12.12 15.57
N PHE A 264 -17.64 -10.83 15.84
CA PHE A 264 -18.09 -9.89 14.82
C PHE A 264 -16.91 -9.15 14.18
N TYR A 265 -16.67 -9.43 12.87
CA TYR A 265 -15.62 -8.83 12.06
C TYR A 265 -16.27 -8.07 10.87
N PRO A 266 -16.73 -6.84 11.07
CA PRO A 266 -17.56 -6.15 10.06
C PRO A 266 -16.85 -5.96 8.71
N VAL A 267 -15.58 -5.59 8.71
CA VAL A 267 -14.80 -5.36 7.48
C VAL A 267 -14.62 -6.67 6.69
N TYR A 268 -14.33 -7.77 7.38
CA TYR A 268 -14.21 -9.08 6.74
C TYR A 268 -15.56 -9.59 6.21
N GLN A 269 -16.64 -9.43 6.99
CA GLN A 269 -18.00 -9.80 6.54
C GLN A 269 -18.44 -8.94 5.36
N LEU A 270 -18.11 -7.66 5.36
CA LEU A 270 -18.35 -6.77 4.24
C LEU A 270 -17.60 -7.24 3.00
N THR A 271 -16.30 -7.53 3.10
CA THR A 271 -15.50 -8.12 2.02
C THR A 271 -16.15 -9.39 1.47
N CYS A 272 -16.50 -10.36 2.32
CA CYS A 272 -17.15 -11.61 1.90
C CYS A 272 -18.50 -11.39 1.21
N SER A 273 -19.21 -10.30 1.53
CA SER A 273 -20.49 -9.99 0.89
C SER A 273 -20.38 -9.67 -0.60
N TYR A 274 -19.19 -9.26 -1.07
CA TYR A 274 -18.93 -8.99 -2.50
C TYR A 274 -18.59 -10.27 -3.29
N PHE A 275 -18.30 -11.40 -2.65
CA PHE A 275 -17.86 -12.63 -3.32
C PHE A 275 -18.95 -13.20 -4.23
N GLU A 276 -20.16 -13.41 -3.70
CA GLU A 276 -21.25 -14.04 -4.47
C GLU A 276 -21.55 -13.34 -5.81
N PRO A 277 -21.79 -12.02 -5.88
CA PRO A 277 -22.07 -11.36 -7.14
C PRO A 277 -20.91 -11.36 -8.13
N LEU A 278 -19.65 -11.37 -7.65
CA LEU A 278 -18.46 -11.49 -8.49
C LEU A 278 -18.32 -12.91 -9.04
N ILE A 279 -18.42 -13.94 -8.20
CA ILE A 279 -18.31 -15.36 -8.60
C ILE A 279 -19.42 -15.72 -9.61
N ARG A 280 -20.66 -15.25 -9.42
CA ARG A 280 -21.77 -15.42 -10.37
C ARG A 280 -21.48 -14.79 -11.74
N SER A 281 -20.58 -13.85 -11.82
CA SER A 281 -20.17 -13.20 -13.08
C SER A 281 -18.94 -13.82 -13.72
N GLY A 282 -18.33 -14.85 -13.09
CA GLY A 282 -17.16 -15.55 -13.59
C GLY A 282 -15.83 -15.13 -12.95
N VAL A 283 -15.83 -14.18 -12.00
CA VAL A 283 -14.63 -13.81 -11.25
C VAL A 283 -14.26 -14.94 -10.28
N LYS A 284 -12.99 -15.31 -10.23
CA LYS A 284 -12.43 -16.28 -9.28
C LYS A 284 -11.93 -15.56 -8.03
N ILE A 285 -12.44 -15.92 -6.87
CA ILE A 285 -12.01 -15.38 -5.58
C ILE A 285 -11.19 -16.43 -4.86
N TYR A 286 -10.00 -16.02 -4.41
CA TYR A 286 -9.08 -16.87 -3.65
C TYR A 286 -8.87 -16.27 -2.25
N THR A 287 -8.94 -17.10 -1.22
CA THR A 287 -8.63 -16.70 0.16
C THR A 287 -7.29 -17.30 0.59
N PHE A 288 -6.33 -16.46 0.91
CA PHE A 288 -4.99 -16.86 1.37
C PHE A 288 -5.06 -17.56 2.72
N THR A 289 -4.54 -18.78 2.82
CA THR A 289 -4.72 -19.65 3.98
C THR A 289 -3.58 -19.62 5.01
N PRO A 290 -2.30 -19.36 4.65
CA PRO A 290 -1.21 -19.40 5.63
C PRO A 290 -1.23 -18.26 6.65
N GLY A 291 -1.97 -17.18 6.36
CA GLY A 291 -1.97 -16.01 7.22
C GLY A 291 -2.72 -14.83 6.62
N PHE A 292 -2.19 -13.62 6.79
CA PHE A 292 -2.82 -12.38 6.34
C PHE A 292 -2.18 -11.87 5.06
N LEU A 293 -2.95 -11.83 3.97
CA LEU A 293 -2.54 -11.21 2.71
C LEU A 293 -2.76 -9.70 2.77
N HIS A 294 -1.66 -8.95 2.81
CA HIS A 294 -1.70 -7.49 2.85
C HIS A 294 -1.17 -6.83 1.56
N ALA A 295 -0.70 -7.61 0.59
CA ALA A 295 -0.23 -7.13 -0.70
C ALA A 295 -1.32 -6.37 -1.48
N LYS A 296 -0.94 -5.31 -2.19
CA LYS A 296 -1.76 -4.53 -3.11
C LYS A 296 -1.04 -4.52 -4.46
N THR A 297 -1.19 -5.62 -5.18
CA THR A 297 -0.50 -5.86 -6.45
C THR A 297 -1.50 -6.27 -7.50
N TRP A 298 -1.39 -5.65 -8.66
CA TRP A 298 -2.17 -5.96 -9.85
C TRP A 298 -1.25 -6.51 -10.93
N LEU A 299 -1.72 -7.48 -11.69
CA LEU A 299 -1.05 -7.97 -12.90
C LEU A 299 -2.08 -8.13 -14.01
N VAL A 300 -1.87 -7.44 -15.13
CA VAL A 300 -2.77 -7.43 -16.29
C VAL A 300 -2.04 -7.99 -17.49
N ASP A 301 -2.56 -9.07 -18.08
CA ASP A 301 -2.07 -9.73 -19.28
C ASP A 301 -0.56 -10.06 -19.27
N GLY A 302 0.03 -10.20 -18.07
CA GLY A 302 1.48 -10.37 -17.88
C GLY A 302 2.34 -9.19 -18.37
N ARG A 303 1.73 -8.06 -18.72
CA ARG A 303 2.37 -6.90 -19.38
C ARG A 303 2.37 -5.63 -18.54
N ILE A 304 1.40 -5.49 -17.64
CA ILE A 304 1.27 -4.33 -16.76
C ILE A 304 1.13 -4.83 -15.33
N ALA A 305 1.86 -4.21 -14.40
CA ALA A 305 1.63 -4.41 -12.97
C ALA A 305 1.49 -3.07 -12.24
N VAL A 306 0.75 -3.08 -11.15
CA VAL A 306 0.73 -2.00 -10.17
C VAL A 306 1.15 -2.56 -8.83
N VAL A 307 2.10 -1.91 -8.16
CA VAL A 307 2.56 -2.26 -6.81
C VAL A 307 2.60 -1.00 -5.96
N GLY A 308 1.90 -1.00 -4.84
CA GLY A 308 1.82 0.19 -3.99
C GLY A 308 1.05 0.01 -2.69
N SER A 309 0.49 1.10 -2.22
CA SER A 309 -0.22 1.16 -0.95
C SER A 309 -1.75 1.03 -1.07
N ILE A 310 -2.31 1.09 -2.28
CA ILE A 310 -3.72 1.32 -2.57
C ILE A 310 -4.57 0.06 -2.43
N ASN A 311 -5.44 -0.01 -1.44
CA ASN A 311 -6.42 -1.09 -1.29
C ASN A 311 -7.62 -0.92 -2.23
N LEU A 312 -8.38 -1.99 -2.46
CA LEU A 312 -9.68 -1.94 -3.10
C LEU A 312 -10.79 -1.68 -2.07
N ASP A 313 -10.71 -0.55 -1.37
CA ASP A 313 -11.72 -0.09 -0.43
C ASP A 313 -11.98 1.43 -0.56
N TYR A 314 -13.10 1.89 0.01
CA TYR A 314 -13.48 3.31 -0.07
C TYR A 314 -12.48 4.25 0.60
N ARG A 315 -11.82 3.82 1.68
CA ARG A 315 -10.86 4.67 2.38
C ARG A 315 -9.65 4.95 1.51
N SER A 316 -9.10 3.91 0.90
CA SER A 316 -7.96 4.06 -0.01
C SER A 316 -8.31 4.86 -1.27
N LEU A 317 -9.50 4.66 -1.84
CA LEU A 317 -9.87 5.29 -3.10
C LEU A 317 -10.42 6.73 -2.97
N TYR A 318 -10.79 7.19 -1.74
CA TYR A 318 -11.48 8.48 -1.58
C TYR A 318 -11.04 9.30 -0.38
N LEU A 319 -10.34 8.72 0.60
CA LEU A 319 -10.06 9.38 1.88
C LEU A 319 -8.59 9.41 2.28
N HIS A 320 -7.75 8.63 1.59
CA HIS A 320 -6.33 8.52 1.94
C HIS A 320 -5.43 9.11 0.86
N PHE A 321 -4.31 9.68 1.30
CA PHE A 321 -3.16 9.82 0.42
C PHE A 321 -2.58 8.45 0.17
N GLU A 322 -2.43 8.08 -1.09
CA GLU A 322 -1.93 6.78 -1.55
C GLU A 322 -0.86 6.95 -2.63
N CYS A 323 -0.06 5.93 -2.86
CA CYS A 323 0.89 5.92 -3.97
C CYS A 323 1.11 4.51 -4.52
N ALA A 324 1.52 4.45 -5.78
CA ALA A 324 1.92 3.20 -6.41
C ALA A 324 2.91 3.44 -7.56
N ALA A 325 3.55 2.37 -8.00
CA ALA A 325 4.31 2.29 -9.23
C ALA A 325 3.55 1.43 -10.24
N LEU A 326 3.22 2.01 -11.40
CA LEU A 326 2.76 1.28 -12.56
C LEU A 326 3.97 0.85 -13.39
N LEU A 327 4.07 -0.44 -13.67
CA LEU A 327 5.14 -1.09 -14.41
C LEU A 327 4.58 -1.59 -15.74
N TYR A 328 5.20 -1.24 -16.85
CA TYR A 328 4.79 -1.67 -18.18
C TYR A 328 5.97 -2.30 -18.93
N GLY A 329 5.83 -3.56 -19.34
CA GLY A 329 6.84 -4.26 -20.13
C GLY A 329 8.21 -4.43 -19.43
N CYS A 330 8.29 -4.25 -18.12
CA CYS A 330 9.54 -4.38 -17.35
C CYS A 330 9.88 -5.86 -17.06
N ALA A 331 11.14 -6.17 -16.89
CA ALA A 331 11.59 -7.53 -16.52
C ALA A 331 10.98 -8.02 -15.20
N ALA A 332 10.78 -7.12 -14.24
CA ALA A 332 10.16 -7.43 -12.94
C ALA A 332 8.72 -8.00 -13.03
N LEU A 333 8.04 -7.89 -14.17
CA LEU A 333 6.71 -8.50 -14.38
C LEU A 333 6.73 -10.02 -14.29
N ALA A 334 7.85 -10.66 -14.63
CA ALA A 334 8.04 -12.10 -14.46
C ALA A 334 7.98 -12.50 -12.98
N ASP A 335 8.66 -11.72 -12.11
CA ASP A 335 8.67 -11.95 -10.66
C ASP A 335 7.28 -11.72 -10.05
N VAL A 336 6.54 -10.70 -10.53
CA VAL A 336 5.14 -10.46 -10.13
C VAL A 336 4.26 -11.64 -10.54
N GLY A 337 4.42 -12.16 -11.75
CA GLY A 337 3.69 -13.34 -12.24
C GLY A 337 3.99 -14.58 -11.40
N GLU A 338 5.26 -14.81 -11.07
CA GLU A 338 5.66 -15.93 -10.20
C GLU A 338 5.05 -15.80 -8.80
N PHE A 339 5.10 -14.61 -8.20
CA PHE A 339 4.44 -14.33 -6.93
C PHE A 339 2.95 -14.69 -6.97
N MET A 340 2.21 -14.24 -8.00
CA MET A 340 0.78 -14.53 -8.15
C MET A 340 0.50 -16.03 -8.29
N MET A 341 1.33 -16.76 -9.04
CA MET A 341 1.21 -18.23 -9.18
C MET A 341 1.51 -18.97 -7.87
N GLN A 342 2.47 -18.50 -7.08
CA GLN A 342 2.75 -19.09 -5.77
C GLN A 342 1.63 -18.79 -4.77
N LEU A 343 1.07 -17.59 -4.82
CA LEU A 343 -0.06 -17.20 -4.00
C LEU A 343 -1.30 -18.06 -4.26
N GLU A 344 -1.58 -18.38 -5.54
CA GLU A 344 -2.67 -19.26 -5.90
C GLU A 344 -2.55 -20.64 -5.25
N LYS A 345 -1.35 -21.24 -5.26
CA LYS A 345 -1.10 -22.55 -4.64
C LYS A 345 -1.33 -22.58 -3.11
N GLN A 346 -1.22 -21.39 -2.48
CA GLN A 346 -1.39 -21.21 -1.04
C GLN A 346 -2.78 -20.68 -0.65
N SER A 347 -3.68 -20.58 -1.63
CA SER A 347 -5.00 -19.99 -1.43
C SER A 347 -6.11 -20.99 -1.73
N HIS A 348 -7.21 -20.84 -1.03
CA HIS A 348 -8.43 -21.60 -1.26
C HIS A 348 -9.30 -20.88 -2.28
N LEU A 349 -9.70 -21.57 -3.36
CA LEU A 349 -10.69 -21.05 -4.31
C LEU A 349 -12.09 -21.13 -3.69
N VAL A 350 -12.70 -19.96 -3.51
CA VAL A 350 -14.03 -19.85 -2.91
C VAL A 350 -15.10 -20.34 -3.89
N GLU A 351 -15.89 -21.34 -3.48
CA GLU A 351 -17.00 -21.83 -4.28
C GLU A 351 -18.30 -21.06 -3.98
N LEU A 352 -19.18 -20.96 -4.98
CA LEU A 352 -20.46 -20.27 -4.84
C LEU A 352 -21.33 -20.82 -3.68
N LYS A 353 -21.23 -22.13 -3.39
CA LYS A 353 -21.95 -22.75 -2.27
C LYS A 353 -21.50 -22.22 -0.90
N GLU A 354 -20.26 -21.77 -0.77
CA GLU A 354 -19.68 -21.22 0.46
C GLU A 354 -20.14 -19.79 0.73
N CYS A 355 -20.59 -19.07 -0.31
CA CYS A 355 -21.14 -17.71 -0.18
C CYS A 355 -22.58 -17.68 0.34
N ARG A 356 -23.23 -18.85 0.52
CA ARG A 356 -24.62 -18.92 0.99
C ARG A 356 -24.73 -18.42 2.43
N THR A 357 -25.46 -17.35 2.59
CA THR A 357 -25.70 -16.70 3.89
C THR A 357 -27.17 -16.84 4.27
N SER A 358 -27.45 -16.99 5.56
CA SER A 358 -28.83 -17.03 6.09
C SER A 358 -29.55 -15.70 5.84
N ALA A 359 -30.89 -15.71 5.85
CA ALA A 359 -31.68 -14.47 5.67
C ALA A 359 -31.28 -13.34 6.66
N PRO A 360 -31.04 -13.61 7.97
CA PRO A 360 -30.50 -12.60 8.87
C PRO A 360 -29.12 -12.10 8.46
N GLY A 361 -28.25 -12.99 7.96
CA GLY A 361 -26.91 -12.62 7.49
C GLY A 361 -26.96 -11.73 6.24
N LEU A 362 -27.92 -11.95 5.33
CA LEU A 362 -28.14 -11.05 4.19
C LEU A 362 -28.54 -9.65 4.63
N MET A 363 -29.40 -9.53 5.66
CA MET A 363 -29.76 -8.24 6.23
C MET A 363 -28.55 -7.51 6.83
N VAL A 364 -27.72 -8.23 7.58
CA VAL A 364 -26.49 -7.68 8.15
C VAL A 364 -25.53 -7.23 7.02
N SER A 365 -25.34 -8.03 5.99
CA SER A 365 -24.50 -7.67 4.84
C SER A 365 -25.03 -6.44 4.10
N ALA A 366 -26.35 -6.33 3.91
CA ALA A 366 -26.96 -5.16 3.29
C ALA A 366 -26.76 -3.89 4.14
N LEU A 367 -26.92 -3.99 5.47
CA LEU A 367 -26.64 -2.88 6.38
C LEU A 367 -25.15 -2.47 6.37
N LEU A 368 -24.25 -3.45 6.39
CA LEU A 368 -22.80 -3.17 6.30
C LEU A 368 -22.43 -2.48 4.98
N ARG A 369 -23.08 -2.84 3.86
CA ARG A 369 -22.85 -2.17 2.57
C ARG A 369 -23.30 -0.71 2.57
N LEU A 370 -24.29 -0.31 3.34
CA LEU A 370 -24.64 1.10 3.52
C LEU A 370 -23.55 1.87 4.28
N LEU A 371 -22.78 1.18 5.12
CA LEU A 371 -21.66 1.74 5.87
C LEU A 371 -20.32 1.59 5.13
N ALA A 372 -20.30 0.96 3.96
CA ALA A 372 -19.09 0.75 3.16
C ALA A 372 -18.25 2.03 2.91
N PRO A 373 -18.85 3.22 2.67
CA PRO A 373 -18.07 4.46 2.51
C PRO A 373 -17.33 4.91 3.78
N LEU A 374 -17.59 4.28 4.93
CA LEU A 374 -16.93 4.57 6.21
C LEU A 374 -15.85 3.54 6.56
N CYS A 375 -15.69 2.48 5.74
CA CYS A 375 -14.78 1.35 5.98
C CYS A 375 -13.51 1.43 5.16
#